data_6c10569ac5d919ecbbc73896760a2187
#
_entry.id   6c10569ac5d919ecbbc73896760a2187
#
_cell.length_a   1.000
_cell.length_b   1.000
_cell.length_c   1.000
_cell.angle_alpha   90.00
_cell.angle_beta   90.00
_cell.angle_gamma   90.00
#
_symmetry.space_group_name_H-M   'P 1'
#
loop_
_entity.id
_entity.type
_entity.pdbx_description
1 polymer ?
#
loop_
_entity_poly.entity_id
_entity_poly.type
_entity_poly.pdbx_seq_one_letter_code
_entity_poly.pdbx_strand_id
1 'polypeptide(L)'
;LPLLLIATLAGCAVNPVTGDRDFITMSPSDDLKIGSQNYQPMLQAQGGPYDVDPALIEYVQGVGKKLAAVSDVDLPYEFTVLNSSVPNAWALPGGKIAINRGLLTEMNSEAELAAVLGHEIVHAAARHSAQQMSRGQLLQGLVVATSVVASDASYGDLAVGGAGVAAQLISTKYGRSAELESDKYGMRYMQRAGYDPQGAVSLQETFVRLSEGRNQDWIEGLFASHPPSHERVKENRKRANKMEPGGFLGVTEYQAALQQARSAKPAYDIYDEGRKALAEDKVDEALALANDALDLYPAEANFHALRGDVRLTKEQFDLAVTNYDRAIGRRDSFFYYYVQRGLARKGLHKTNEAVQDLERSIELLPTAPAHYHLGLIRKDQGRISEAVEHFDIVAKSSGGEYGKAANGQLARLQIADQPEKYVSKQCAAGSNGNVVVAVRNEAAVAVTGVRVQLDYSDSYGNTRRELIDIGKRIEAGQVAQKDTGIRVVEGTRCDVQVIAARVAD
;
A
#
# COMPACT_ATOMS: atom_id res chain seq x y z
N LEU A 1 27.88 -9.16 -30.65
CA LEU A 1 28.13 -7.79 -30.14
C LEU A 1 27.26 -6.68 -30.78
N PRO A 2 26.72 -6.78 -32.04
CA PRO A 2 25.85 -5.71 -32.59
C PRO A 2 24.39 -5.73 -32.09
N LEU A 3 23.88 -6.84 -31.49
CA LEU A 3 22.51 -6.88 -31.01
C LEU A 3 22.26 -6.12 -29.68
N LEU A 4 23.31 -5.92 -28.88
CA LEU A 4 23.18 -5.19 -27.59
C LEU A 4 23.06 -3.67 -27.79
N LEU A 5 23.58 -3.13 -28.89
CA LEU A 5 23.53 -1.68 -29.17
C LEU A 5 22.17 -1.20 -29.71
N ILE A 6 21.39 -2.11 -30.30
CA ILE A 6 20.05 -1.77 -30.84
C ILE A 6 19.00 -1.73 -29.72
N ALA A 7 19.17 -2.52 -28.65
CA ALA A 7 18.27 -2.52 -27.51
C ALA A 7 18.31 -1.21 -26.69
N THR A 8 19.43 -0.47 -26.72
CA THR A 8 19.56 0.79 -25.97
C THR A 8 18.91 2.00 -26.65
N LEU A 9 18.54 1.92 -27.92
CA LEU A 9 17.83 2.98 -28.64
C LEU A 9 16.31 2.87 -28.56
N ALA A 10 15.78 1.69 -28.23
CA ALA A 10 14.33 1.45 -28.14
C ALA A 10 13.69 1.93 -26.82
N GLY A 11 14.48 2.32 -25.83
CA GLY A 11 14.02 2.76 -24.51
C GLY A 11 14.16 4.26 -24.23
N CYS A 12 14.54 5.09 -25.24
CA CYS A 12 14.68 6.53 -25.02
C CYS A 12 13.44 7.29 -25.52
N ALA A 13 12.74 7.95 -24.61
CA ALA A 13 11.67 8.89 -24.92
C ALA A 13 12.13 10.34 -24.69
N VAL A 14 11.55 11.28 -25.42
CA VAL A 14 11.79 12.71 -25.17
C VAL A 14 10.98 13.13 -23.95
N ASN A 15 11.61 13.77 -22.98
CA ASN A 15 10.95 14.40 -21.84
C ASN A 15 10.14 15.60 -22.37
N PRO A 16 8.82 15.60 -22.22
CA PRO A 16 8.00 16.66 -22.84
C PRO A 16 8.20 18.05 -22.21
N VAL A 17 8.79 18.12 -21.02
CA VAL A 17 9.03 19.36 -20.27
C VAL A 17 10.41 19.95 -20.57
N THR A 18 11.44 19.09 -20.63
CA THR A 18 12.84 19.54 -20.82
C THR A 18 13.33 19.47 -22.25
N GLY A 19 12.76 18.57 -23.05
CA GLY A 19 13.26 18.21 -24.38
C GLY A 19 14.43 17.21 -24.37
N ASP A 20 14.94 16.82 -23.21
CA ASP A 20 16.01 15.84 -23.05
C ASP A 20 15.53 14.42 -23.34
N ARG A 21 16.45 13.49 -23.55
CA ARG A 21 16.14 12.07 -23.74
C ARG A 21 16.27 11.31 -22.44
N ASP A 22 15.16 10.72 -22.01
CA ASP A 22 15.08 9.89 -20.82
C ASP A 22 14.88 8.42 -21.17
N PHE A 23 15.38 7.53 -20.30
CA PHE A 23 15.13 6.09 -20.42
C PHE A 23 13.73 5.78 -19.88
N ILE A 24 12.77 5.58 -20.79
CA ILE A 24 11.36 5.24 -20.48
C ILE A 24 10.92 4.14 -21.44
N THR A 25 10.54 2.98 -20.90
CA THR A 25 10.06 1.82 -21.66
C THR A 25 8.53 1.83 -21.84
N MET A 26 7.84 2.70 -21.13
CA MET A 26 6.38 2.82 -21.11
C MET A 26 5.91 3.90 -22.08
N SER A 27 4.75 3.67 -22.70
CA SER A 27 4.10 4.67 -23.54
C SER A 27 3.32 5.71 -22.72
N PRO A 28 2.96 6.89 -23.27
CA PRO A 28 2.06 7.83 -22.60
C PRO A 28 0.67 7.24 -22.30
N SER A 29 0.18 6.30 -23.10
CA SER A 29 -1.09 5.60 -22.84
C SER A 29 -1.00 4.67 -21.63
N ASP A 30 0.17 4.09 -21.37
CA ASP A 30 0.41 3.29 -20.15
C ASP A 30 0.35 4.17 -18.91
N ASP A 31 0.91 5.39 -18.97
CA ASP A 31 0.83 6.36 -17.87
C ASP A 31 -0.63 6.68 -17.52
N LEU A 32 -1.47 6.98 -18.51
CA LEU A 32 -2.89 7.26 -18.30
C LEU A 32 -3.61 6.06 -17.67
N LYS A 33 -3.33 4.86 -18.16
CA LYS A 33 -3.91 3.62 -17.64
C LYS A 33 -3.49 3.36 -16.20
N ILE A 34 -2.19 3.46 -15.90
CA ILE A 34 -1.65 3.24 -14.56
C ILE A 34 -2.25 4.27 -13.60
N GLY A 35 -2.24 5.54 -13.96
CA GLY A 35 -2.82 6.59 -13.13
C GLY A 35 -4.30 6.35 -12.83
N SER A 36 -5.12 6.09 -13.86
CA SER A 36 -6.56 5.88 -13.69
C SER A 36 -6.89 4.63 -12.85
N GLN A 37 -6.17 3.52 -13.06
CA GLN A 37 -6.40 2.28 -12.33
C GLN A 37 -5.99 2.35 -10.85
N ASN A 38 -4.97 3.15 -10.54
CA ASN A 38 -4.41 3.19 -9.21
C ASN A 38 -4.90 4.39 -8.37
N TYR A 39 -5.56 5.38 -8.98
CA TYR A 39 -5.95 6.61 -8.28
C TYR A 39 -6.89 6.35 -7.12
N GLN A 40 -8.05 5.74 -7.37
CA GLN A 40 -9.02 5.46 -6.30
C GLN A 40 -8.46 4.55 -5.20
N PRO A 41 -7.78 3.42 -5.50
CA PRO A 41 -7.10 2.63 -4.48
C PRO A 41 -6.11 3.45 -3.64
N MET A 42 -5.36 4.36 -4.25
CA MET A 42 -4.41 5.20 -3.53
C MET A 42 -5.08 6.22 -2.63
N LEU A 43 -6.16 6.88 -3.10
CA LEU A 43 -6.95 7.77 -2.23
C LEU A 43 -7.46 7.02 -1.00
N GLN A 44 -7.99 5.81 -1.18
CA GLN A 44 -8.44 4.96 -0.09
C GLN A 44 -7.31 4.58 0.87
N ALA A 45 -6.16 4.14 0.35
CA ALA A 45 -4.99 3.75 1.14
C ALA A 45 -4.38 4.90 1.95
N GLN A 46 -4.61 6.16 1.54
CA GLN A 46 -4.09 7.37 2.19
C GLN A 46 -5.12 8.10 3.07
N GLY A 47 -6.18 7.41 3.51
CA GLY A 47 -7.18 7.98 4.44
C GLY A 47 -8.46 8.49 3.78
N GLY A 48 -8.56 8.38 2.47
CA GLY A 48 -9.70 8.82 1.67
C GLY A 48 -9.75 10.33 1.40
N PRO A 49 -10.64 10.78 0.52
CA PRO A 49 -10.84 12.20 0.26
C PRO A 49 -11.27 12.97 1.52
N TYR A 50 -10.80 14.21 1.64
CA TYR A 50 -11.27 15.17 2.64
C TYR A 50 -12.53 15.87 2.10
N ASP A 51 -13.68 15.59 2.68
CA ASP A 51 -14.99 15.98 2.15
C ASP A 51 -15.80 16.90 3.09
N VAL A 52 -15.26 17.20 4.28
CA VAL A 52 -15.94 18.03 5.28
C VAL A 52 -15.87 19.54 5.01
N ASP A 53 -15.05 19.97 4.05
CA ASP A 53 -14.89 21.37 3.64
C ASP A 53 -14.90 21.51 2.10
N PRO A 54 -16.09 21.50 1.47
CA PRO A 54 -16.21 21.62 0.01
C PRO A 54 -15.59 22.89 -0.57
N ALA A 55 -15.63 24.01 0.19
CA ALA A 55 -15.05 25.27 -0.27
C ALA A 55 -13.52 25.19 -0.40
N LEU A 56 -12.85 24.55 0.55
CA LEU A 56 -11.41 24.30 0.47
C LEU A 56 -11.06 23.38 -0.69
N ILE A 57 -11.87 22.33 -0.92
CA ILE A 57 -11.65 21.42 -2.05
C ILE A 57 -11.72 22.16 -3.36
N GLU A 58 -12.77 22.95 -3.58
CA GLU A 58 -12.95 23.76 -4.79
C GLU A 58 -11.81 24.78 -4.96
N TYR A 59 -11.36 25.39 -3.88
CA TYR A 59 -10.24 26.33 -3.88
C TYR A 59 -8.94 25.65 -4.35
N VAL A 60 -8.58 24.51 -3.78
CA VAL A 60 -7.38 23.75 -4.16
C VAL A 60 -7.46 23.28 -5.62
N GLN A 61 -8.62 22.78 -6.04
CA GLN A 61 -8.87 22.40 -7.42
C GLN A 61 -8.76 23.59 -8.39
N GLY A 62 -9.22 24.76 -7.98
CA GLY A 62 -9.12 26.00 -8.74
C GLY A 62 -7.66 26.39 -9.01
N VAL A 63 -6.82 26.37 -7.97
CA VAL A 63 -5.37 26.61 -8.09
C VAL A 63 -4.71 25.58 -9.00
N GLY A 64 -5.02 24.29 -8.80
CA GLY A 64 -4.49 23.21 -9.62
C GLY A 64 -4.86 23.33 -11.09
N LYS A 65 -6.12 23.59 -11.41
CA LYS A 65 -6.60 23.81 -12.79
C LYS A 65 -5.93 25.01 -13.47
N LYS A 66 -5.72 26.10 -12.72
CA LYS A 66 -5.03 27.30 -13.22
C LYS A 66 -3.58 27.00 -13.60
N LEU A 67 -2.88 26.18 -12.84
CA LEU A 67 -1.53 25.71 -13.16
C LEU A 67 -1.51 24.68 -14.31
N ALA A 68 -2.45 23.76 -14.31
CA ALA A 68 -2.59 22.74 -15.37
C ALA A 68 -2.81 23.39 -16.75
N ALA A 69 -3.57 24.47 -16.82
CA ALA A 69 -3.83 25.21 -18.06
C ALA A 69 -2.59 25.84 -18.71
N VAL A 70 -1.49 26.00 -17.97
CA VAL A 70 -0.21 26.54 -18.44
C VAL A 70 0.92 25.50 -18.45
N SER A 71 0.59 24.24 -18.18
CA SER A 71 1.52 23.11 -18.25
C SER A 71 2.01 22.89 -19.69
N ASP A 72 3.22 22.37 -19.85
CA ASP A 72 3.78 22.01 -21.15
C ASP A 72 3.13 20.74 -21.76
N VAL A 73 2.32 20.00 -20.97
CA VAL A 73 1.63 18.78 -21.40
C VAL A 73 0.16 18.84 -21.00
N ASP A 74 -0.72 18.61 -21.94
CA ASP A 74 -2.16 18.49 -21.68
C ASP A 74 -2.48 17.07 -21.22
N LEU A 75 -2.68 16.90 -19.91
CA LEU A 75 -3.11 15.66 -19.27
C LEU A 75 -4.49 15.84 -18.61
N PRO A 76 -5.24 14.77 -18.37
CA PRO A 76 -6.49 14.83 -17.61
C PRO A 76 -6.21 15.04 -16.11
N TYR A 77 -5.67 16.23 -15.76
CA TYR A 77 -5.29 16.56 -14.40
C TYR A 77 -6.50 16.53 -13.46
N GLU A 78 -6.33 15.82 -12.36
CA GLU A 78 -7.28 15.80 -11.23
C GLU A 78 -6.54 16.14 -9.95
N PHE A 79 -7.18 16.92 -9.07
CA PHE A 79 -6.62 17.35 -7.80
C PHE A 79 -7.57 16.97 -6.67
N THR A 80 -7.06 16.18 -5.71
CA THR A 80 -7.83 15.73 -4.55
C THR A 80 -7.13 16.13 -3.25
N VAL A 81 -7.90 16.67 -2.31
CA VAL A 81 -7.44 16.83 -0.93
C VAL A 81 -7.72 15.55 -0.17
N LEU A 82 -6.70 15.01 0.51
CA LEU A 82 -6.78 13.80 1.33
C LEU A 82 -6.96 14.12 2.81
N ASN A 83 -7.76 13.30 3.50
CA ASN A 83 -8.01 13.44 4.93
C ASN A 83 -6.89 12.78 5.75
N SER A 84 -5.68 13.30 5.61
CA SER A 84 -4.51 12.88 6.37
C SER A 84 -3.87 14.08 7.05
N SER A 85 -3.49 13.94 8.32
CA SER A 85 -2.74 14.94 9.08
C SER A 85 -1.25 14.94 8.72
N VAL A 86 -0.73 13.86 8.13
CA VAL A 86 0.67 13.77 7.69
C VAL A 86 0.86 14.68 6.48
N PRO A 87 1.80 15.66 6.52
CA PRO A 87 2.06 16.50 5.36
C PRO A 87 2.59 15.68 4.21
N ASN A 88 1.88 15.69 3.09
CA ASN A 88 2.31 15.04 1.86
C ASN A 88 1.56 15.61 0.65
N ALA A 89 2.18 15.48 -0.53
CA ALA A 89 1.55 15.62 -1.83
C ALA A 89 2.21 14.60 -2.76
N TRP A 90 1.48 14.18 -3.80
CA TRP A 90 2.02 13.23 -4.76
C TRP A 90 1.29 13.29 -6.10
N ALA A 91 1.99 12.85 -7.14
CA ALA A 91 1.43 12.69 -8.48
C ALA A 91 1.60 11.25 -8.97
N LEU A 92 0.50 10.66 -9.47
CA LEU A 92 0.57 9.45 -10.27
C LEU A 92 0.76 9.80 -11.76
N PRO A 93 1.27 8.85 -12.56
CA PRO A 93 1.30 8.99 -14.01
C PRO A 93 -0.08 9.41 -14.56
N GLY A 94 -0.09 10.19 -15.64
CA GLY A 94 -1.35 10.63 -16.27
C GLY A 94 -2.06 11.79 -15.57
N GLY A 95 -1.41 12.49 -14.61
CA GLY A 95 -1.90 13.76 -14.05
C GLY A 95 -2.86 13.62 -12.87
N LYS A 96 -2.86 12.49 -12.15
CA LYS A 96 -3.64 12.28 -10.93
C LYS A 96 -2.84 12.78 -9.73
N ILE A 97 -3.27 13.87 -9.09
CA ILE A 97 -2.53 14.58 -8.05
C ILE A 97 -3.35 14.63 -6.77
N ALA A 98 -2.71 14.39 -5.64
CA ALA A 98 -3.32 14.55 -4.34
C ALA A 98 -2.43 15.35 -3.39
N ILE A 99 -3.06 16.04 -2.46
CA ILE A 99 -2.42 16.81 -1.40
C ILE A 99 -3.10 16.52 -0.07
N ASN A 100 -2.33 16.25 0.97
CA ASN A 100 -2.87 15.98 2.29
C ASN A 100 -3.30 17.27 3.00
N ARG A 101 -4.40 17.20 3.74
CA ARG A 101 -4.88 18.29 4.60
C ARG A 101 -3.78 18.82 5.52
N GLY A 102 -2.95 17.93 6.07
CA GLY A 102 -1.84 18.32 6.95
C GLY A 102 -0.82 19.23 6.26
N LEU A 103 -0.54 19.05 4.97
CA LEU A 103 0.35 19.95 4.23
C LEU A 103 -0.28 21.32 4.00
N LEU A 104 -1.58 21.37 3.68
CA LEU A 104 -2.30 22.64 3.48
C LEU A 104 -2.22 23.52 4.73
N THR A 105 -2.32 22.97 5.93
CA THR A 105 -2.30 23.77 7.17
C THR A 105 -0.92 24.33 7.52
N GLU A 106 0.15 23.80 6.97
CA GLU A 106 1.53 24.26 7.20
C GLU A 106 1.97 25.40 6.24
N MET A 107 1.27 25.58 5.12
CA MET A 107 1.56 26.64 4.15
C MET A 107 0.93 27.98 4.54
N ASN A 108 1.47 29.09 4.00
CA ASN A 108 1.10 30.45 4.39
C ASN A 108 0.40 31.24 3.29
N SER A 109 0.48 30.82 2.03
CA SER A 109 -0.03 31.55 0.89
C SER A 109 -0.51 30.66 -0.25
N GLU A 110 -1.35 31.19 -1.14
CA GLU A 110 -1.76 30.52 -2.37
C GLU A 110 -0.56 30.25 -3.30
N ALA A 111 0.44 31.14 -3.30
CA ALA A 111 1.67 30.92 -4.06
C ALA A 111 2.48 29.72 -3.55
N GLU A 112 2.48 29.42 -2.24
CA GLU A 112 3.08 28.19 -1.72
C GLU A 112 2.29 26.94 -2.15
N LEU A 113 0.96 27.00 -2.14
CA LEU A 113 0.12 25.93 -2.70
C LEU A 113 0.37 25.75 -4.19
N ALA A 114 0.48 26.86 -4.95
CA ALA A 114 0.81 26.82 -6.37
C ALA A 114 2.20 26.21 -6.62
N ALA A 115 3.16 26.43 -5.72
CA ALA A 115 4.48 25.82 -5.81
C ALA A 115 4.43 24.30 -5.63
N VAL A 116 3.69 23.78 -4.64
CA VAL A 116 3.47 22.34 -4.46
C VAL A 116 2.79 21.74 -5.69
N LEU A 117 1.63 22.28 -6.08
CA LEU A 117 0.85 21.71 -7.18
C LEU A 117 1.60 21.82 -8.52
N GLY A 118 2.33 22.92 -8.74
CA GLY A 118 3.19 23.08 -9.92
C GLY A 118 4.33 22.05 -9.98
N HIS A 119 4.92 21.75 -8.83
CA HIS A 119 5.93 20.70 -8.68
C HIS A 119 5.38 19.31 -9.03
N GLU A 120 4.19 18.97 -8.51
CA GLU A 120 3.52 17.69 -8.79
C GLU A 120 3.07 17.59 -10.25
N ILE A 121 2.59 18.68 -10.86
CA ILE A 121 2.27 18.74 -12.28
C ILE A 121 3.52 18.42 -13.13
N VAL A 122 4.68 18.92 -12.75
CA VAL A 122 5.94 18.60 -13.48
C VAL A 122 6.29 17.13 -13.32
N HIS A 123 6.15 16.52 -12.13
CA HIS A 123 6.40 15.09 -11.98
C HIS A 123 5.54 14.25 -12.94
N ALA A 124 4.27 14.58 -13.11
CA ALA A 124 3.39 13.93 -14.06
C ALA A 124 3.77 14.24 -15.53
N ALA A 125 3.98 15.51 -15.87
CA ALA A 125 4.27 15.97 -17.22
C ALA A 125 5.64 15.48 -17.74
N ALA A 126 6.69 15.52 -16.90
CA ALA A 126 8.03 15.01 -17.19
C ALA A 126 8.13 13.48 -17.07
N ARG A 127 7.05 12.81 -16.67
CA ARG A 127 6.96 11.35 -16.56
C ARG A 127 7.97 10.73 -15.60
N HIS A 128 8.27 11.39 -14.48
CA HIS A 128 9.30 10.95 -13.54
C HIS A 128 9.01 9.57 -12.93
N SER A 129 7.73 9.24 -12.66
CA SER A 129 7.32 7.91 -12.20
C SER A 129 7.59 6.83 -13.25
N ALA A 130 7.31 7.11 -14.54
CA ALA A 130 7.59 6.18 -15.64
C ALA A 130 9.10 5.93 -15.82
N GLN A 131 9.93 6.97 -15.62
CA GLN A 131 11.38 6.81 -15.61
C GLN A 131 11.85 5.89 -14.48
N GLN A 132 11.32 6.09 -13.26
CA GLN A 132 11.64 5.24 -12.10
C GLN A 132 11.22 3.79 -12.33
N MET A 133 9.99 3.56 -12.82
CA MET A 133 9.49 2.22 -13.11
C MET A 133 10.35 1.52 -14.17
N SER A 134 10.73 2.24 -15.24
CA SER A 134 11.58 1.71 -16.31
C SER A 134 12.97 1.33 -15.80
N ARG A 135 13.56 2.15 -14.93
CA ARG A 135 14.83 1.85 -14.26
C ARG A 135 14.71 0.67 -13.30
N GLY A 136 13.60 0.61 -12.53
CA GLY A 136 13.29 -0.50 -11.63
C GLY A 136 13.15 -1.83 -12.38
N GLN A 137 12.45 -1.86 -13.51
CA GLN A 137 12.33 -3.06 -14.37
C GLN A 137 13.69 -3.52 -14.91
N LEU A 138 14.56 -2.60 -15.30
CA LEU A 138 15.92 -2.93 -15.75
C LEU A 138 16.74 -3.57 -14.61
N LEU A 139 16.58 -3.10 -13.37
CA LEU A 139 17.28 -3.60 -12.20
C LEU A 139 16.64 -4.89 -11.64
N GLN A 140 15.31 -5.05 -11.74
CA GLN A 140 14.57 -6.25 -11.29
C GLN A 140 14.83 -7.48 -12.16
N GLY A 141 15.38 -7.34 -13.35
CA GLY A 141 15.99 -8.46 -14.05
C GLY A 141 17.11 -9.12 -13.23
N LEU A 142 17.53 -8.52 -12.11
CA LEU A 142 18.59 -9.01 -11.22
C LEU A 142 18.13 -9.39 -9.80
N VAL A 143 17.01 -8.86 -9.25
CA VAL A 143 16.58 -9.19 -7.86
C VAL A 143 15.07 -9.04 -7.66
N VAL A 144 14.43 -10.10 -7.17
CA VAL A 144 13.04 -10.12 -6.71
C VAL A 144 12.97 -9.63 -5.26
N ALA A 145 11.98 -8.77 -5.00
CA ALA A 145 11.38 -8.41 -3.71
C ALA A 145 12.25 -7.63 -2.70
N THR A 146 11.92 -6.36 -2.57
CA THR A 146 12.11 -5.65 -1.30
C THR A 146 10.74 -5.27 -0.74
N SER A 147 10.56 -5.57 0.54
CA SER A 147 9.39 -5.26 1.34
C SER A 147 9.11 -3.76 1.34
N VAL A 148 7.86 -3.39 1.12
CA VAL A 148 7.34 -2.04 1.32
C VAL A 148 7.43 -1.74 2.81
N VAL A 149 8.20 -0.72 3.17
CA VAL A 149 8.15 -0.13 4.52
C VAL A 149 6.98 0.86 4.48
N ALA A 150 5.89 0.50 5.13
CA ALA A 150 4.76 1.38 5.29
C ALA A 150 5.01 2.34 6.45
N SER A 151 4.63 3.60 6.26
CA SER A 151 4.51 4.53 7.37
C SER A 151 3.26 4.21 8.20
N ASP A 152 3.34 4.30 9.51
CA ASP A 152 2.29 3.95 10.48
C ASP A 152 0.92 4.62 10.29
N ALA A 153 0.78 5.54 9.35
CA ALA A 153 -0.45 6.29 9.10
C ALA A 153 -1.21 5.85 7.84
N SER A 154 -0.70 4.89 7.03
CA SER A 154 -1.35 4.51 5.79
C SER A 154 -2.11 3.18 5.92
N TYR A 155 -3.30 3.14 5.32
CA TYR A 155 -4.07 1.90 5.16
C TYR A 155 -3.54 1.01 4.02
N GLY A 156 -2.41 1.41 3.41
CA GLY A 156 -1.82 0.73 2.24
C GLY A 156 -1.38 -0.70 2.52
N ASP A 157 -0.93 -0.98 3.74
CA ASP A 157 -0.51 -2.33 4.17
C ASP A 157 -1.66 -3.34 4.22
N LEU A 158 -2.88 -2.86 4.31
CA LEU A 158 -4.06 -3.71 4.30
C LEU A 158 -4.48 -4.10 2.88
N ALA A 159 -4.03 -3.35 1.86
CA ALA A 159 -4.44 -3.58 0.47
C ALA A 159 -3.83 -4.87 -0.11
N VAL A 160 -4.61 -5.58 -0.92
CA VAL A 160 -4.19 -6.81 -1.61
C VAL A 160 -4.34 -6.68 -3.12
N GLY A 161 -3.64 -7.54 -3.88
CA GLY A 161 -3.67 -7.51 -5.33
C GLY A 161 -2.97 -6.29 -5.94
N GLY A 162 -3.52 -5.71 -6.99
CA GLY A 162 -2.93 -4.57 -7.72
C GLY A 162 -2.81 -3.28 -6.91
N ALA A 163 -3.60 -3.12 -5.83
CA ALA A 163 -3.56 -1.94 -4.97
C ALA A 163 -2.24 -1.80 -4.18
N GLY A 164 -1.58 -2.93 -3.87
CA GLY A 164 -0.25 -2.91 -3.24
C GLY A 164 0.86 -2.33 -4.14
N VAL A 165 0.74 -2.49 -5.46
CA VAL A 165 1.68 -1.91 -6.43
C VAL A 165 1.59 -0.38 -6.45
N ALA A 166 0.39 0.17 -6.26
CA ALA A 166 0.17 1.61 -6.25
C ALA A 166 0.86 2.29 -5.06
N ALA A 167 0.81 1.69 -3.86
CA ALA A 167 1.49 2.21 -2.68
C ALA A 167 3.01 2.36 -2.90
N GLN A 168 3.62 1.43 -3.64
CA GLN A 168 5.03 1.48 -3.99
C GLN A 168 5.38 2.66 -4.92
N LEU A 169 4.46 3.09 -5.79
CA LEU A 169 4.70 4.21 -6.70
C LEU A 169 4.91 5.55 -5.98
N ILE A 170 4.26 5.74 -4.83
CA ILE A 170 4.33 6.99 -4.05
C ILE A 170 5.46 6.95 -3.02
N SER A 171 5.73 5.79 -2.43
CA SER A 171 6.80 5.63 -1.43
C SER A 171 8.22 5.70 -2.04
N THR A 172 8.32 5.69 -3.37
CA THR A 172 9.62 5.70 -4.05
C THR A 172 10.19 7.13 -4.11
N LYS A 173 11.32 7.34 -3.48
CA LYS A 173 12.03 8.62 -3.48
C LYS A 173 12.47 9.03 -4.88
N TYR A 174 12.09 10.22 -5.30
CA TYR A 174 12.60 10.81 -6.54
C TYR A 174 14.09 11.15 -6.45
N GLY A 175 14.80 11.01 -7.56
CA GLY A 175 16.20 11.40 -7.62
C GLY A 175 16.35 12.92 -7.55
N ARG A 176 17.49 13.40 -7.02
CA ARG A 176 17.80 14.83 -6.87
C ARG A 176 17.60 15.64 -8.18
N SER A 177 17.92 15.06 -9.33
CA SER A 177 17.71 15.72 -10.63
C SER A 177 16.23 15.96 -10.92
N ALA A 178 15.36 14.98 -10.66
CA ALA A 178 13.92 15.11 -10.84
C ALA A 178 13.32 16.17 -9.91
N GLU A 179 13.78 16.24 -8.66
CA GLU A 179 13.36 17.27 -7.70
C GLU A 179 13.72 18.68 -8.16
N LEU A 180 15.00 18.89 -8.58
CA LEU A 180 15.46 20.18 -9.08
C LEU A 180 14.81 20.59 -10.42
N GLU A 181 14.45 19.61 -11.23
CA GLU A 181 13.67 19.81 -12.45
C GLU A 181 12.24 20.23 -12.13
N SER A 182 11.57 19.52 -11.23
CA SER A 182 10.22 19.83 -10.80
C SER A 182 10.13 21.20 -10.15
N ASP A 183 11.07 21.57 -9.32
CA ASP A 183 11.17 22.94 -8.77
C ASP A 183 11.34 23.98 -9.90
N LYS A 184 12.24 23.73 -10.85
CA LYS A 184 12.53 24.67 -11.94
C LYS A 184 11.33 24.93 -12.83
N TYR A 185 10.68 23.88 -13.29
CA TYR A 185 9.57 24.01 -14.23
C TYR A 185 8.25 24.33 -13.50
N GLY A 186 8.08 23.87 -12.27
CA GLY A 186 6.97 24.28 -11.40
C GLY A 186 6.94 25.80 -11.18
N MET A 187 8.10 26.41 -10.91
CA MET A 187 8.20 27.88 -10.81
C MET A 187 7.83 28.60 -12.12
N ARG A 188 8.14 28.00 -13.29
CA ARG A 188 7.70 28.56 -14.58
C ARG A 188 6.18 28.48 -14.75
N TYR A 189 5.55 27.37 -14.31
CA TYR A 189 4.10 27.25 -14.33
C TYR A 189 3.46 28.25 -13.36
N MET A 190 4.04 28.46 -12.17
CA MET A 190 3.62 29.52 -11.26
C MET A 190 3.60 30.89 -11.95
N GLN A 191 4.71 31.28 -12.57
CA GLN A 191 4.82 32.59 -13.24
C GLN A 191 3.83 32.72 -14.41
N ARG A 192 3.71 31.68 -15.27
CA ARG A 192 2.73 31.67 -16.37
C ARG A 192 1.29 31.80 -15.87
N ALA A 193 1.01 31.22 -14.70
CA ALA A 193 -0.30 31.32 -14.03
C ALA A 193 -0.47 32.63 -13.22
N GLY A 194 0.52 33.51 -13.21
CA GLY A 194 0.48 34.82 -12.54
C GLY A 194 0.79 34.80 -11.06
N TYR A 195 1.34 33.70 -10.52
CA TYR A 195 1.81 33.62 -9.13
C TYR A 195 3.24 34.15 -8.98
N ASP A 196 3.54 34.66 -7.79
CA ASP A 196 4.91 35.06 -7.45
C ASP A 196 5.80 33.84 -7.23
N PRO A 197 6.91 33.68 -8.02
CA PRO A 197 7.85 32.57 -7.81
C PRO A 197 8.53 32.53 -6.43
N GLN A 198 8.50 33.62 -5.66
CA GLN A 198 8.98 33.63 -4.27
C GLN A 198 8.18 32.67 -3.38
N GLY A 199 6.94 32.31 -3.72
CA GLY A 199 6.19 31.26 -3.07
C GLY A 199 6.90 29.90 -3.06
N ALA A 200 7.65 29.54 -4.09
CA ALA A 200 8.45 28.32 -4.11
C ALA A 200 9.68 28.39 -3.18
N VAL A 201 10.21 29.59 -2.94
CA VAL A 201 11.31 29.78 -2.00
C VAL A 201 10.81 29.64 -0.55
N SER A 202 9.73 30.37 -0.20
CA SER A 202 9.15 30.33 1.13
C SER A 202 8.61 28.94 1.50
N LEU A 203 8.06 28.19 0.53
CA LEU A 203 7.66 26.80 0.71
C LEU A 203 8.85 25.92 1.13
N GLN A 204 9.98 26.00 0.39
CA GLN A 204 11.16 25.19 0.71
C GLN A 204 11.80 25.59 2.06
N GLU A 205 11.75 26.86 2.43
CA GLU A 205 12.17 27.33 3.76
C GLU A 205 11.25 26.77 4.85
N THR A 206 9.95 26.73 4.60
CA THR A 206 8.98 26.08 5.50
C THR A 206 9.31 24.58 5.66
N PHE A 207 9.59 23.86 4.59
CA PHE A 207 9.94 22.44 4.65
C PHE A 207 11.24 22.18 5.42
N VAL A 208 12.29 22.99 5.20
CA VAL A 208 13.54 22.88 5.97
C VAL A 208 13.27 23.10 7.47
N ARG A 209 12.56 24.17 7.83
CA ARG A 209 12.19 24.46 9.23
C ARG A 209 11.39 23.31 9.87
N LEU A 210 10.44 22.73 9.14
CA LEU A 210 9.65 21.61 9.63
C LEU A 210 10.49 20.34 9.81
N SER A 211 11.48 20.11 8.94
CA SER A 211 12.36 18.95 9.03
C SER A 211 13.34 19.02 10.22
N GLU A 212 13.68 20.23 10.68
CA GLU A 212 14.62 20.44 11.80
C GLU A 212 13.96 20.37 13.17
N GLY A 213 12.63 20.51 13.27
CA GLY A 213 11.93 20.74 14.53
C GLY A 213 10.97 19.65 15.01
N ARG A 214 10.75 18.55 14.28
CA ARG A 214 9.68 17.59 14.59
C ARG A 214 10.14 16.12 14.62
N ASN A 215 9.30 15.25 15.25
CA ASN A 215 9.52 13.82 15.37
C ASN A 215 9.60 13.13 14.00
N GLN A 216 10.34 12.02 13.94
CA GLN A 216 10.70 11.26 12.74
C GLN A 216 9.48 10.80 11.94
N ASP A 217 8.39 10.39 12.61
CA ASP A 217 7.17 9.87 11.99
C ASP A 217 6.44 10.92 11.11
N TRP A 218 6.47 12.18 11.54
CA TRP A 218 5.87 13.30 10.80
C TRP A 218 6.69 13.70 9.56
N ILE A 219 8.01 13.50 9.64
CA ILE A 219 8.98 13.80 8.57
C ILE A 219 8.91 12.74 7.46
N GLU A 220 8.50 11.52 7.76
CA GLU A 220 8.53 10.39 6.83
C GLU A 220 7.52 10.50 5.67
N GLY A 221 6.45 11.28 5.80
CA GLY A 221 5.46 11.48 4.74
C GLY A 221 6.02 12.20 3.51
N LEU A 222 6.04 13.54 3.55
CA LEU A 222 6.47 14.38 2.43
C LEU A 222 7.95 14.20 2.11
N PHE A 223 8.79 14.07 3.14
CA PHE A 223 10.25 14.08 2.98
C PHE A 223 10.82 12.72 2.58
N ALA A 224 10.02 11.65 2.65
CA ALA A 224 10.41 10.36 2.10
C ALA A 224 10.51 10.39 0.57
N SER A 225 9.53 11.00 -0.11
CA SER A 225 9.50 11.14 -1.58
C SER A 225 10.19 12.41 -2.09
N HIS A 226 10.05 13.54 -1.36
CA HIS A 226 10.51 14.89 -1.73
C HIS A 226 11.40 15.51 -0.64
N PRO A 227 12.62 15.02 -0.41
CA PRO A 227 13.45 15.50 0.69
C PRO A 227 13.74 17.00 0.57
N PRO A 228 13.46 17.77 1.63
CA PRO A 228 13.87 19.17 1.68
C PRO A 228 15.38 19.25 1.71
N SER A 229 15.93 20.33 1.15
CA SER A 229 17.35 20.59 1.27
C SER A 229 17.67 22.08 1.15
N HIS A 230 18.68 22.52 1.88
CA HIS A 230 19.21 23.87 1.73
C HIS A 230 19.65 24.20 0.28
N GLU A 231 19.99 23.17 -0.47
CA GLU A 231 20.30 23.32 -1.89
C GLU A 231 19.06 23.71 -2.71
N ARG A 232 17.89 23.05 -2.47
CA ARG A 232 16.64 23.41 -3.14
C ARG A 232 16.24 24.85 -2.80
N VAL A 233 16.34 25.27 -1.54
CA VAL A 233 16.13 26.68 -1.14
C VAL A 233 17.05 27.62 -1.94
N LYS A 234 18.35 27.32 -1.97
CA LYS A 234 19.35 28.16 -2.68
C LYS A 234 19.08 28.26 -4.18
N GLU A 235 18.80 27.12 -4.83
CA GLU A 235 18.54 27.10 -6.27
C GLU A 235 17.21 27.77 -6.61
N ASN A 236 16.15 27.58 -5.82
CA ASN A 236 14.87 28.26 -6.02
C ASN A 236 15.00 29.77 -5.85
N ARG A 237 15.73 30.24 -4.83
CA ARG A 237 16.01 31.66 -4.64
C ARG A 237 16.79 32.26 -5.81
N LYS A 238 17.81 31.54 -6.30
CA LYS A 238 18.60 31.97 -7.48
C LYS A 238 17.75 32.05 -8.74
N ARG A 239 16.77 31.14 -8.90
CA ARG A 239 15.83 31.13 -10.03
C ARG A 239 14.82 32.28 -9.89
N ALA A 240 14.19 32.41 -8.73
CA ALA A 240 13.21 33.48 -8.47
C ALA A 240 13.79 34.86 -8.75
N ASN A 241 15.05 35.10 -8.35
CA ASN A 241 15.76 36.38 -8.61
C ASN A 241 16.06 36.66 -10.08
N LYS A 242 15.91 35.66 -10.98
CA LYS A 242 16.09 35.81 -12.45
C LYS A 242 14.77 35.85 -13.20
N MET A 243 13.67 35.56 -12.53
CA MET A 243 12.33 35.61 -13.10
C MET A 243 11.77 37.04 -12.96
N GLU A 244 10.74 37.36 -13.73
CA GLU A 244 10.05 38.65 -13.57
C GLU A 244 9.54 38.77 -12.13
N PRO A 245 9.90 39.84 -11.44
CA PRO A 245 9.54 40.05 -10.04
C PRO A 245 8.06 40.32 -9.87
N GLY A 246 7.50 39.88 -8.74
CA GLY A 246 6.09 40.07 -8.39
C GLY A 246 5.21 38.98 -8.92
N GLY A 247 3.93 39.15 -8.75
CA GLY A 247 2.89 38.17 -9.00
C GLY A 247 1.97 38.03 -7.79
N PHE A 248 0.99 37.15 -7.89
CA PHE A 248 0.00 36.95 -6.84
C PHE A 248 0.55 36.04 -5.74
N LEU A 249 0.65 36.54 -4.51
CA LEU A 249 1.00 35.74 -3.33
C LEU A 249 -0.25 35.08 -2.72
N GLY A 250 -1.38 35.77 -2.68
CA GLY A 250 -2.66 35.26 -2.21
C GLY A 250 -2.66 34.85 -0.74
N VAL A 251 -2.01 35.64 0.13
CA VAL A 251 -1.92 35.32 1.58
C VAL A 251 -3.31 35.41 2.23
N THR A 252 -4.06 36.49 2.00
CA THR A 252 -5.37 36.72 2.60
C THR A 252 -6.39 35.67 2.13
N GLU A 253 -6.41 35.41 0.83
CA GLU A 253 -7.31 34.46 0.19
C GLU A 253 -7.05 33.04 0.71
N TYR A 254 -5.77 32.67 0.83
CA TYR A 254 -5.35 31.37 1.37
C TYR A 254 -5.74 31.20 2.84
N GLN A 255 -5.50 32.24 3.67
CA GLN A 255 -5.89 32.22 5.09
C GLN A 255 -7.41 32.07 5.25
N ALA A 256 -8.19 32.75 4.40
CA ALA A 256 -9.63 32.61 4.41
C ALA A 256 -10.11 31.22 3.99
N ALA A 257 -9.51 30.67 2.93
CA ALA A 257 -9.83 29.30 2.45
C ALA A 257 -9.49 28.23 3.49
N LEU A 258 -8.42 28.40 4.27
CA LEU A 258 -7.97 27.45 5.29
C LEU A 258 -8.63 27.64 6.67
N GLN A 259 -9.50 28.62 6.85
CA GLN A 259 -10.06 28.96 8.16
C GLN A 259 -10.70 27.75 8.86
N GLN A 260 -11.56 27.01 8.17
CA GLN A 260 -12.25 25.84 8.72
C GLN A 260 -11.26 24.71 9.03
N ALA A 261 -10.37 24.36 8.10
CA ALA A 261 -9.38 23.30 8.29
C ALA A 261 -8.44 23.60 9.46
N ARG A 262 -8.02 24.86 9.66
CA ARG A 262 -7.18 25.28 10.79
C ARG A 262 -7.91 25.28 12.11
N SER A 263 -9.18 25.71 12.13
CA SER A 263 -9.98 25.65 13.36
C SER A 263 -10.30 24.23 13.79
N ALA A 264 -10.37 23.28 12.84
CA ALA A 264 -10.55 21.86 13.12
C ALA A 264 -9.23 21.15 13.52
N LYS A 265 -8.07 21.76 13.25
CA LYS A 265 -6.75 21.12 13.51
C LYS A 265 -6.59 20.57 14.93
N PRO A 266 -6.96 21.28 16.03
CA PRO A 266 -6.84 20.71 17.37
C PRO A 266 -7.62 19.40 17.57
N ALA A 267 -8.80 19.26 16.93
CA ALA A 267 -9.56 18.02 17.00
C ALA A 267 -8.87 16.86 16.25
N TYR A 268 -8.23 17.17 15.12
CA TYR A 268 -7.42 16.16 14.41
C TYR A 268 -6.15 15.77 15.16
N ASP A 269 -5.49 16.73 15.84
CA ASP A 269 -4.31 16.43 16.67
C ASP A 269 -4.69 15.44 17.79
N ILE A 270 -5.82 15.67 18.46
CA ILE A 270 -6.39 14.75 19.49
C ILE A 270 -6.76 13.39 18.88
N TYR A 271 -7.35 13.38 17.68
CA TYR A 271 -7.67 12.14 16.97
C TYR A 271 -6.42 11.32 16.67
N ASP A 272 -5.34 11.97 16.21
CA ASP A 272 -4.07 11.28 15.91
C ASP A 272 -3.43 10.71 17.18
N GLU A 273 -3.49 11.45 18.32
CA GLU A 273 -3.11 10.92 19.63
C GLU A 273 -3.97 9.73 20.06
N GLY A 274 -5.29 9.80 19.82
CA GLY A 274 -6.21 8.70 20.11
C GLY A 274 -5.94 7.45 19.27
N ARG A 275 -5.59 7.61 18.00
CA ARG A 275 -5.14 6.52 17.13
C ARG A 275 -3.87 5.86 17.66
N LYS A 276 -2.90 6.68 18.08
CA LYS A 276 -1.65 6.21 18.68
C LYS A 276 -1.90 5.48 20.00
N ALA A 277 -2.71 6.03 20.88
CA ALA A 277 -3.09 5.39 22.14
C ALA A 277 -3.74 4.02 21.90
N LEU A 278 -4.62 3.90 20.91
CA LEU A 278 -5.23 2.61 20.55
C LEU A 278 -4.20 1.61 20.04
N ALA A 279 -3.26 2.03 19.20
CA ALA A 279 -2.18 1.19 18.70
C ALA A 279 -1.22 0.71 19.81
N GLU A 280 -1.07 1.50 20.89
CA GLU A 280 -0.32 1.16 22.09
C GLU A 280 -1.14 0.36 23.13
N ASP A 281 -2.33 -0.12 22.76
CA ASP A 281 -3.28 -0.85 23.63
C ASP A 281 -3.81 -0.04 24.85
N LYS A 282 -3.71 1.29 24.79
CA LYS A 282 -4.23 2.23 25.79
C LYS A 282 -5.70 2.55 25.50
N VAL A 283 -6.54 1.52 25.60
CA VAL A 283 -7.93 1.54 25.07
C VAL A 283 -8.82 2.59 25.74
N ASP A 284 -8.69 2.82 27.05
CA ASP A 284 -9.51 3.80 27.78
C ASP A 284 -9.06 5.24 27.49
N GLU A 285 -7.76 5.48 27.32
CA GLU A 285 -7.21 6.75 26.88
C GLU A 285 -7.67 7.08 25.45
N ALA A 286 -7.60 6.11 24.53
CA ALA A 286 -8.09 6.26 23.17
C ALA A 286 -9.59 6.60 23.13
N LEU A 287 -10.40 6.05 24.06
CA LEU A 287 -11.82 6.38 24.15
C LEU A 287 -12.05 7.82 24.59
N ALA A 288 -11.30 8.28 25.57
CA ALA A 288 -11.39 9.67 26.04
C ALA A 288 -11.02 10.63 24.92
N LEU A 289 -9.87 10.41 24.25
CA LEU A 289 -9.41 11.22 23.13
C LEU A 289 -10.40 11.20 21.95
N ALA A 290 -11.01 10.05 21.64
CA ALA A 290 -12.04 9.98 20.60
C ALA A 290 -13.29 10.81 20.94
N ASN A 291 -13.68 10.88 22.22
CA ASN A 291 -14.78 11.72 22.66
C ASN A 291 -14.39 13.20 22.59
N ASP A 292 -13.22 13.58 23.08
CA ASP A 292 -12.73 14.96 23.05
C ASP A 292 -12.63 15.51 21.61
N ALA A 293 -12.15 14.69 20.67
CA ALA A 293 -12.13 15.06 19.26
C ALA A 293 -13.53 15.28 18.69
N LEU A 294 -14.50 14.42 19.06
CA LEU A 294 -15.90 14.53 18.65
C LEU A 294 -16.61 15.74 19.27
N ASP A 295 -16.27 16.12 20.50
CA ASP A 295 -16.82 17.28 21.17
C ASP A 295 -16.37 18.58 20.49
N LEU A 296 -15.12 18.61 19.98
CA LEU A 296 -14.59 19.74 19.22
C LEU A 296 -15.11 19.79 17.79
N TYR A 297 -15.20 18.65 17.09
CA TYR A 297 -15.59 18.63 15.68
C TYR A 297 -16.43 17.38 15.33
N PRO A 298 -17.73 17.38 15.65
CA PRO A 298 -18.61 16.21 15.50
C PRO A 298 -18.95 15.83 14.05
N ALA A 299 -18.59 16.68 13.06
CA ALA A 299 -18.86 16.43 11.66
C ALA A 299 -17.91 15.41 11.03
N GLU A 300 -16.75 15.16 11.65
CA GLU A 300 -15.71 14.29 11.07
C GLU A 300 -16.03 12.80 11.24
N ALA A 301 -16.07 12.10 10.11
CA ALA A 301 -16.38 10.68 10.05
C ALA A 301 -15.32 9.81 10.76
N ASN A 302 -14.03 10.15 10.62
CA ASN A 302 -12.93 9.41 11.22
C ASN A 302 -12.98 9.40 12.75
N PHE A 303 -13.50 10.46 13.39
CA PHE A 303 -13.59 10.52 14.85
C PHE A 303 -14.65 9.56 15.37
N HIS A 304 -15.77 9.42 14.65
CA HIS A 304 -16.75 8.37 14.94
C HIS A 304 -16.15 6.98 14.73
N ALA A 305 -15.36 6.79 13.66
CA ALA A 305 -14.73 5.51 13.38
C ALA A 305 -13.73 5.13 14.48
N LEU A 306 -12.86 6.05 14.94
CA LEU A 306 -11.95 5.79 16.07
C LEU A 306 -12.70 5.34 17.32
N ARG A 307 -13.82 6.01 17.67
CA ARG A 307 -14.65 5.56 18.79
C ARG A 307 -15.26 4.19 18.53
N GLY A 308 -15.58 3.87 17.28
CA GLY A 308 -16.00 2.55 16.83
C GLY A 308 -14.89 1.50 17.01
N ASP A 309 -13.66 1.82 16.64
CA ASP A 309 -12.48 0.95 16.78
C ASP A 309 -12.24 0.60 18.26
N VAL A 310 -12.27 1.60 19.15
CA VAL A 310 -12.17 1.38 20.60
C VAL A 310 -13.28 0.48 21.12
N ARG A 311 -14.54 0.68 20.66
CA ARG A 311 -15.66 -0.18 21.05
C ARG A 311 -15.51 -1.61 20.52
N LEU A 312 -14.99 -1.77 19.32
CA LEU A 312 -14.69 -3.07 18.72
C LEU A 312 -13.63 -3.82 19.53
N THR A 313 -12.54 -3.14 19.88
CA THR A 313 -11.48 -3.70 20.75
C THR A 313 -12.00 -4.13 22.12
N LYS A 314 -12.99 -3.40 22.66
CA LYS A 314 -13.67 -3.76 23.91
C LYS A 314 -14.79 -4.80 23.74
N GLU A 315 -14.94 -5.39 22.55
CA GLU A 315 -16.02 -6.33 22.18
C GLU A 315 -17.44 -5.76 22.39
N GLN A 316 -17.57 -4.45 22.42
CA GLN A 316 -18.85 -3.74 22.54
C GLN A 316 -19.47 -3.56 21.15
N PHE A 317 -19.77 -4.66 20.48
CA PHE A 317 -20.11 -4.72 19.06
C PHE A 317 -21.29 -3.84 18.65
N ASP A 318 -22.37 -3.77 19.44
CA ASP A 318 -23.53 -2.90 19.14
C ASP A 318 -23.14 -1.42 19.14
N LEU A 319 -22.29 -1.01 20.09
CA LEU A 319 -21.79 0.36 20.16
C LEU A 319 -20.80 0.64 19.01
N ALA A 320 -20.00 -0.36 18.63
CA ALA A 320 -19.10 -0.25 17.47
C ALA A 320 -19.92 -0.03 16.18
N VAL A 321 -20.92 -0.88 15.92
CA VAL A 321 -21.83 -0.71 14.76
C VAL A 321 -22.45 0.69 14.74
N THR A 322 -22.97 1.16 15.87
CA THR A 322 -23.58 2.50 15.97
C THR A 322 -22.60 3.61 15.58
N ASN A 323 -21.32 3.49 15.96
CA ASN A 323 -20.32 4.49 15.64
C ASN A 323 -19.90 4.44 14.16
N TYR A 324 -19.74 3.23 13.59
CA TYR A 324 -19.46 3.10 12.15
C TYR A 324 -20.66 3.53 11.29
N ASP A 325 -21.90 3.30 11.74
CA ASP A 325 -23.10 3.85 11.07
C ASP A 325 -23.05 5.37 10.99
N ARG A 326 -22.61 6.04 12.07
CA ARG A 326 -22.41 7.49 12.09
C ARG A 326 -21.28 7.94 11.17
N ALA A 327 -20.18 7.19 11.09
CA ALA A 327 -19.07 7.46 10.17
C ALA A 327 -19.54 7.31 8.72
N ILE A 328 -20.20 6.21 8.38
CA ILE A 328 -20.71 5.95 7.03
C ILE A 328 -21.79 6.96 6.63
N GLY A 329 -22.67 7.36 7.55
CA GLY A 329 -23.67 8.40 7.29
C GLY A 329 -23.10 9.78 6.99
N ARG A 330 -21.82 10.01 7.30
CA ARG A 330 -21.07 11.21 6.96
C ARG A 330 -20.22 11.05 5.70
N ARG A 331 -19.61 9.86 5.53
CA ARG A 331 -18.78 9.50 4.40
C ARG A 331 -18.94 8.02 4.08
N ASP A 332 -19.68 7.71 3.03
CA ASP A 332 -19.99 6.34 2.59
C ASP A 332 -18.99 5.77 1.58
N SER A 333 -18.00 6.57 1.19
CA SER A 333 -17.01 6.25 0.16
C SER A 333 -15.69 5.72 0.72
N PHE A 334 -15.57 5.45 2.01
CA PHE A 334 -14.32 5.02 2.63
C PHE A 334 -14.39 3.56 3.10
N PHE A 335 -13.55 2.70 2.52
CA PHE A 335 -13.56 1.25 2.71
C PHE A 335 -13.47 0.82 4.17
N TYR A 336 -12.67 1.53 4.98
CA TYR A 336 -12.32 1.16 6.34
C TYR A 336 -13.53 1.00 7.26
N TYR A 337 -14.49 1.91 7.14
CA TYR A 337 -15.70 1.87 7.98
C TYR A 337 -16.52 0.60 7.75
N TYR A 338 -16.56 0.13 6.51
CA TYR A 338 -17.27 -1.10 6.14
C TYR A 338 -16.54 -2.35 6.62
N VAL A 339 -15.20 -2.42 6.51
CA VAL A 339 -14.43 -3.54 7.11
C VAL A 339 -14.76 -3.63 8.59
N GLN A 340 -14.58 -2.56 9.31
CA GLN A 340 -14.72 -2.56 10.78
C GLN A 340 -16.15 -2.80 11.22
N ARG A 341 -17.16 -2.24 10.53
CA ARG A 341 -18.57 -2.54 10.81
C ARG A 341 -18.90 -4.01 10.51
N GLY A 342 -18.36 -4.55 9.43
CA GLY A 342 -18.49 -5.96 9.08
C GLY A 342 -17.92 -6.88 10.18
N LEU A 343 -16.76 -6.54 10.76
CA LEU A 343 -16.19 -7.27 11.89
C LEU A 343 -17.09 -7.18 13.14
N ALA A 344 -17.60 -6.00 13.46
CA ALA A 344 -18.52 -5.82 14.58
C ALA A 344 -19.82 -6.60 14.38
N ARG A 345 -20.41 -6.59 13.17
CA ARG A 345 -21.60 -7.38 12.81
C ARG A 345 -21.34 -8.88 12.87
N LYS A 346 -20.15 -9.34 12.48
CA LYS A 346 -19.73 -10.73 12.65
C LYS A 346 -19.69 -11.10 14.13
N GLY A 347 -19.15 -10.24 15.00
CA GLY A 347 -19.18 -10.43 16.46
C GLY A 347 -20.60 -10.55 17.04
N LEU A 348 -21.57 -9.87 16.43
CA LEU A 348 -23.00 -9.96 16.76
C LEU A 348 -23.73 -11.16 16.11
N HIS A 349 -23.02 -12.03 15.39
CA HIS A 349 -23.60 -13.11 14.59
C HIS A 349 -24.57 -12.65 13.49
N LYS A 350 -24.50 -11.37 13.08
CA LYS A 350 -25.26 -10.78 11.97
C LYS A 350 -24.54 -11.08 10.62
N THR A 351 -24.50 -12.37 10.27
CA THR A 351 -23.64 -12.86 9.20
C THR A 351 -23.94 -12.23 7.84
N ASN A 352 -25.22 -12.05 7.48
CA ASN A 352 -25.60 -11.50 6.18
C ASN A 352 -25.17 -10.04 6.04
N GLU A 353 -25.38 -9.24 7.08
CA GLU A 353 -24.99 -7.84 7.12
C GLU A 353 -23.46 -7.68 7.15
N ALA A 354 -22.76 -8.60 7.84
CA ALA A 354 -21.29 -8.64 7.83
C ALA A 354 -20.73 -8.92 6.41
N VAL A 355 -21.35 -9.85 5.68
CA VAL A 355 -20.99 -10.14 4.28
C VAL A 355 -21.17 -8.91 3.41
N GLN A 356 -22.34 -8.23 3.49
CA GLN A 356 -22.60 -7.02 2.71
C GLN A 356 -21.56 -5.92 2.95
N ASP A 357 -21.17 -5.71 4.21
CA ASP A 357 -20.15 -4.73 4.56
C ASP A 357 -18.76 -5.11 4.03
N LEU A 358 -18.35 -6.36 4.19
CA LEU A 358 -17.06 -6.83 3.70
C LEU A 358 -16.97 -6.80 2.17
N GLU A 359 -18.05 -7.17 1.47
CA GLU A 359 -18.14 -7.05 0.01
C GLU A 359 -18.08 -5.58 -0.43
N ARG A 360 -18.83 -4.68 0.23
CA ARG A 360 -18.78 -3.25 -0.05
C ARG A 360 -17.38 -2.67 0.20
N SER A 361 -16.70 -3.11 1.23
CA SER A 361 -15.32 -2.72 1.50
C SER A 361 -14.38 -3.14 0.36
N ILE A 362 -14.51 -4.38 -0.14
CA ILE A 362 -13.69 -4.91 -1.23
C ILE A 362 -13.93 -4.14 -2.54
N GLU A 363 -15.15 -3.70 -2.81
CA GLU A 363 -15.45 -2.83 -3.96
C GLU A 363 -14.70 -1.50 -3.89
N LEU A 364 -14.57 -0.91 -2.70
CA LEU A 364 -13.87 0.36 -2.48
C LEU A 364 -12.35 0.19 -2.48
N LEU A 365 -11.86 -0.80 -1.75
CA LEU A 365 -10.46 -1.20 -1.70
C LEU A 365 -10.36 -2.68 -1.29
N PRO A 366 -9.85 -3.58 -2.15
CA PRO A 366 -9.55 -4.95 -1.76
C PRO A 366 -8.48 -4.98 -0.66
N THR A 367 -8.82 -5.57 0.49
CA THR A 367 -7.91 -5.63 1.66
C THR A 367 -7.79 -7.04 2.22
N ALA A 368 -6.63 -7.35 2.82
CA ALA A 368 -6.40 -8.63 3.46
C ALA A 368 -7.41 -8.94 4.57
N PRO A 369 -7.75 -8.01 5.50
CA PRO A 369 -8.79 -8.24 6.50
C PRO A 369 -10.14 -8.59 5.88
N ALA A 370 -10.61 -7.81 4.88
CA ALA A 370 -11.92 -8.02 4.29
C ALA A 370 -12.01 -9.39 3.59
N HIS A 371 -11.04 -9.74 2.74
CA HIS A 371 -10.98 -11.06 2.10
C HIS A 371 -10.85 -12.18 3.11
N TYR A 372 -9.96 -12.05 4.11
CA TYR A 372 -9.78 -13.10 5.12
C TYR A 372 -11.06 -13.40 5.89
N HIS A 373 -11.73 -12.36 6.41
CA HIS A 373 -12.95 -12.56 7.19
C HIS A 373 -14.13 -13.02 6.33
N LEU A 374 -14.23 -12.58 5.08
CA LEU A 374 -15.23 -13.10 4.14
C LEU A 374 -14.95 -14.58 3.83
N GLY A 375 -13.68 -14.96 3.63
CA GLY A 375 -13.26 -16.36 3.48
C GLY A 375 -13.65 -17.23 4.67
N LEU A 376 -13.49 -16.75 5.92
CA LEU A 376 -13.94 -17.45 7.11
C LEU A 376 -15.48 -17.65 7.10
N ILE A 377 -16.24 -16.60 6.78
CA ILE A 377 -17.69 -16.68 6.69
C ILE A 377 -18.11 -17.68 5.60
N ARG A 378 -17.52 -17.63 4.40
CA ARG A 378 -17.81 -18.57 3.31
C ARG A 378 -17.50 -20.01 3.70
N LYS A 379 -16.37 -20.24 4.40
CA LYS A 379 -16.02 -21.55 4.95
C LYS A 379 -17.09 -22.08 5.93
N ASP A 380 -17.53 -21.23 6.89
CA ASP A 380 -18.52 -21.60 7.90
C ASP A 380 -19.90 -21.86 7.27
N GLN A 381 -20.19 -21.26 6.12
CA GLN A 381 -21.38 -21.53 5.28
C GLN A 381 -21.24 -22.80 4.41
N GLY A 382 -20.11 -23.52 4.45
CA GLY A 382 -19.82 -24.66 3.56
C GLY A 382 -19.50 -24.29 2.13
N ARG A 383 -19.33 -23.00 1.80
CA ARG A 383 -18.98 -22.48 0.45
C ARG A 383 -17.46 -22.54 0.27
N ILE A 384 -16.92 -23.77 0.25
CA ILE A 384 -15.46 -24.01 0.34
C ILE A 384 -14.69 -23.41 -0.82
N SER A 385 -15.20 -23.50 -2.06
CA SER A 385 -14.51 -22.94 -3.24
C SER A 385 -14.31 -21.43 -3.12
N GLU A 386 -15.32 -20.69 -2.66
CA GLU A 386 -15.23 -19.24 -2.45
C GLU A 386 -14.30 -18.89 -1.29
N ALA A 387 -14.34 -19.69 -0.20
CA ALA A 387 -13.42 -19.51 0.91
C ALA A 387 -11.96 -19.66 0.45
N VAL A 388 -11.66 -20.67 -0.37
CA VAL A 388 -10.33 -20.90 -0.95
C VAL A 388 -9.90 -19.74 -1.82
N GLU A 389 -10.79 -19.20 -2.67
CA GLU A 389 -10.49 -18.03 -3.50
C GLU A 389 -10.09 -16.81 -2.65
N HIS A 390 -10.87 -16.49 -1.63
CA HIS A 390 -10.56 -15.38 -0.73
C HIS A 390 -9.24 -15.57 0.03
N PHE A 391 -9.00 -16.76 0.57
CA PHE A 391 -7.71 -17.05 1.26
C PHE A 391 -6.52 -17.03 0.31
N ASP A 392 -6.67 -17.48 -0.94
CA ASP A 392 -5.62 -17.48 -1.95
C ASP A 392 -5.20 -16.06 -2.34
N ILE A 393 -6.16 -15.14 -2.47
CA ILE A 393 -5.88 -13.70 -2.68
C ILE A 393 -5.01 -13.16 -1.54
N VAL A 394 -5.38 -13.43 -0.28
CA VAL A 394 -4.65 -12.93 0.89
C VAL A 394 -3.26 -13.57 0.99
N ALA A 395 -3.18 -14.88 0.80
CA ALA A 395 -1.92 -15.64 0.89
C ALA A 395 -0.86 -15.20 -0.14
N LYS A 396 -1.30 -14.81 -1.35
CA LYS A 396 -0.41 -14.35 -2.43
C LYS A 396 0.00 -12.89 -2.28
N SER A 397 -0.80 -12.07 -1.63
CA SER A 397 -0.64 -10.61 -1.62
C SER A 397 -0.13 -10.06 -0.29
N SER A 398 -0.20 -10.81 0.80
CA SER A 398 0.16 -10.35 2.15
C SER A 398 1.18 -11.28 2.79
N GLY A 399 2.34 -10.72 3.18
CA GLY A 399 3.35 -11.43 3.98
C GLY A 399 3.12 -11.36 5.50
N GLY A 400 2.18 -10.54 5.97
CA GLY A 400 1.88 -10.30 7.38
C GLY A 400 1.06 -11.41 8.06
N GLU A 401 0.44 -11.08 9.17
CA GLU A 401 -0.38 -12.03 9.95
C GLU A 401 -1.54 -12.63 9.14
N TYR A 402 -2.27 -11.81 8.37
CA TYR A 402 -3.35 -12.27 7.51
C TYR A 402 -2.87 -13.26 6.45
N GLY A 403 -1.69 -13.02 5.84
CA GLY A 403 -1.11 -13.93 4.86
C GLY A 403 -0.76 -15.29 5.47
N LYS A 404 -0.14 -15.28 6.66
CA LYS A 404 0.15 -16.53 7.40
C LYS A 404 -1.13 -17.26 7.80
N ALA A 405 -2.12 -16.54 8.31
CA ALA A 405 -3.42 -17.11 8.69
C ALA A 405 -4.16 -17.71 7.48
N ALA A 406 -4.17 -17.01 6.34
CA ALA A 406 -4.78 -17.49 5.10
C ALA A 406 -4.09 -18.76 4.57
N ASN A 407 -2.74 -18.80 4.56
CA ASN A 407 -2.01 -20.01 4.21
C ASN A 407 -2.34 -21.18 5.13
N GLY A 408 -2.55 -20.93 6.43
CA GLY A 408 -3.02 -21.94 7.38
C GLY A 408 -4.43 -22.46 7.05
N GLN A 409 -5.35 -21.58 6.66
CA GLN A 409 -6.71 -21.99 6.25
C GLN A 409 -6.68 -22.79 4.94
N LEU A 410 -5.88 -22.37 3.95
CA LEU A 410 -5.70 -23.10 2.70
C LEU A 410 -5.16 -24.51 2.93
N ALA A 411 -4.15 -24.66 3.78
CA ALA A 411 -3.61 -25.98 4.12
C ALA A 411 -4.69 -26.87 4.75
N ARG A 412 -5.50 -26.34 5.70
CA ARG A 412 -6.59 -27.09 6.31
C ARG A 412 -7.66 -27.56 5.33
N LEU A 413 -7.94 -26.74 4.30
CA LEU A 413 -8.98 -27.03 3.32
C LEU A 413 -8.52 -27.95 2.18
N GLN A 414 -7.21 -27.98 1.86
CA GLN A 414 -6.72 -28.60 0.63
C GLN A 414 -5.72 -29.74 0.83
N ILE A 415 -5.07 -29.87 2.00
CA ILE A 415 -3.95 -30.82 2.18
C ILE A 415 -4.36 -32.28 2.00
N ALA A 416 -5.60 -32.62 2.33
CA ALA A 416 -6.10 -33.99 2.18
C ALA A 416 -6.21 -34.40 0.71
N ASP A 417 -6.59 -33.45 -0.17
CA ASP A 417 -6.81 -33.68 -1.59
C ASP A 417 -5.54 -33.36 -2.43
N GLN A 418 -4.67 -32.48 -1.94
CA GLN A 418 -3.48 -31.99 -2.63
C GLN A 418 -2.25 -32.00 -1.72
N PRO A 419 -1.86 -33.17 -1.14
CA PRO A 419 -0.79 -33.22 -0.14
C PRO A 419 0.57 -32.79 -0.70
N GLU A 420 0.85 -33.02 -1.98
CA GLU A 420 2.09 -32.64 -2.66
C GLU A 420 2.30 -31.13 -2.80
N LYS A 421 1.25 -30.33 -2.68
CA LYS A 421 1.32 -28.86 -2.64
C LYS A 421 1.92 -28.35 -1.33
N TYR A 422 1.75 -29.12 -0.24
CA TYR A 422 2.08 -28.70 1.11
C TYR A 422 3.22 -29.49 1.75
N VAL A 423 3.67 -30.57 1.10
CA VAL A 423 4.77 -31.41 1.59
C VAL A 423 5.73 -31.68 0.43
N SER A 424 6.91 -31.08 0.48
CA SER A 424 7.99 -31.41 -0.46
C SER A 424 8.70 -32.69 -0.04
N LYS A 425 9.34 -33.35 -1.01
CA LYS A 425 9.88 -34.69 -0.82
C LYS A 425 11.21 -34.87 -1.52
N GLN A 426 12.04 -35.73 -0.96
CA GLN A 426 13.30 -36.19 -1.56
C GLN A 426 13.57 -37.64 -1.13
N CYS A 427 14.27 -38.41 -1.97
CA CYS A 427 14.86 -39.67 -1.58
C CYS A 427 16.33 -39.77 -2.04
N ALA A 428 17.14 -40.44 -1.27
CA ALA A 428 18.55 -40.68 -1.57
C ALA A 428 19.03 -41.97 -0.89
N ALA A 429 20.13 -42.54 -1.39
CA ALA A 429 20.83 -43.61 -0.69
C ALA A 429 21.52 -43.06 0.57
N GLY A 430 21.23 -43.59 1.71
CA GLY A 430 21.91 -43.29 2.98
C GLY A 430 23.31 -43.93 3.06
N SER A 431 24.09 -43.53 4.05
CA SER A 431 25.46 -44.05 4.29
C SER A 431 25.53 -45.55 4.59
N ASN A 432 24.42 -46.15 5.00
CA ASN A 432 24.27 -47.60 5.26
C ASN A 432 23.78 -48.39 4.01
N GLY A 433 23.61 -47.74 2.86
CA GLY A 433 23.09 -48.32 1.64
C GLY A 433 21.56 -48.46 1.59
N ASN A 434 20.85 -48.02 2.59
CA ASN A 434 19.37 -47.96 2.58
C ASN A 434 18.88 -46.71 1.90
N VAL A 435 17.66 -46.74 1.33
CA VAL A 435 16.98 -45.56 0.87
C VAL A 435 16.48 -44.75 2.09
N VAL A 436 16.82 -43.46 2.14
CA VAL A 436 16.29 -42.49 3.10
C VAL A 436 15.30 -41.59 2.37
N VAL A 437 14.09 -41.51 2.89
CA VAL A 437 13.08 -40.57 2.44
C VAL A 437 13.07 -39.36 3.38
N ALA A 438 13.16 -38.15 2.82
CA ALA A 438 13.02 -36.88 3.52
C ALA A 438 11.78 -36.18 3.01
N VAL A 439 10.98 -35.66 3.92
CA VAL A 439 9.82 -34.80 3.61
C VAL A 439 9.95 -33.51 4.40
N ARG A 440 9.59 -32.40 3.75
CA ARG A 440 9.54 -31.08 4.40
C ARG A 440 8.12 -30.56 4.39
N ASN A 441 7.68 -30.05 5.53
CA ASN A 441 6.41 -29.38 5.64
C ASN A 441 6.53 -27.94 5.11
N GLU A 442 5.92 -27.66 3.96
CA GLU A 442 5.83 -26.32 3.35
C GLU A 442 4.54 -25.57 3.78
N ALA A 443 3.64 -26.23 4.52
CA ALA A 443 2.44 -25.57 5.04
C ALA A 443 2.78 -24.60 6.19
N ALA A 444 1.95 -23.58 6.38
CA ALA A 444 2.05 -22.63 7.49
C ALA A 444 1.58 -23.22 8.85
N VAL A 445 1.19 -24.48 8.89
CA VAL A 445 0.67 -25.20 10.07
C VAL A 445 1.38 -26.56 10.16
N ALA A 446 1.40 -27.15 11.35
CA ALA A 446 1.96 -28.48 11.54
C ALA A 446 1.17 -29.53 10.75
N VAL A 447 1.86 -30.54 10.21
CA VAL A 447 1.27 -31.64 9.47
C VAL A 447 1.57 -32.98 10.13
N THR A 448 0.72 -33.96 9.89
CA THR A 448 0.86 -35.33 10.39
C THR A 448 0.28 -36.33 9.39
N GLY A 449 0.47 -37.63 9.65
CA GLY A 449 -0.04 -38.68 8.78
C GLY A 449 0.52 -38.61 7.36
N VAL A 450 1.74 -38.08 7.21
CA VAL A 450 2.41 -37.99 5.92
C VAL A 450 2.76 -39.38 5.46
N ARG A 451 2.22 -39.76 4.30
CA ARG A 451 2.52 -41.04 3.65
C ARG A 451 3.05 -40.79 2.26
N VAL A 452 4.11 -41.45 1.90
CA VAL A 452 4.71 -41.34 0.58
C VAL A 452 4.72 -42.71 -0.11
N GLN A 453 4.58 -42.66 -1.42
CA GLN A 453 4.85 -43.80 -2.31
C GLN A 453 6.30 -43.70 -2.78
N LEU A 454 7.11 -44.72 -2.54
CA LEU A 454 8.48 -44.80 -2.98
C LEU A 454 8.57 -45.82 -4.12
N ASP A 455 9.01 -45.38 -5.28
CA ASP A 455 9.33 -46.24 -6.43
C ASP A 455 10.86 -46.36 -6.55
N TYR A 456 11.39 -47.56 -6.57
CA TYR A 456 12.83 -47.84 -6.63
C TYR A 456 13.13 -49.10 -7.47
N SER A 457 14.36 -49.27 -7.93
CA SER A 457 14.82 -50.50 -8.58
C SER A 457 15.48 -51.42 -7.58
N ASP A 458 15.04 -52.69 -7.54
CA ASP A 458 15.69 -53.72 -6.71
C ASP A 458 17.04 -54.17 -7.29
N SER A 459 17.74 -55.02 -6.59
CA SER A 459 19.05 -55.57 -7.00
C SER A 459 19.02 -56.37 -8.31
N TYR A 460 17.84 -56.71 -8.82
CA TYR A 460 17.60 -57.40 -10.08
C TYR A 460 17.16 -56.47 -11.20
N GLY A 461 17.08 -55.14 -10.93
CA GLY A 461 16.66 -54.15 -11.89
C GLY A 461 15.13 -54.01 -12.06
N ASN A 462 14.34 -54.69 -11.23
CA ASN A 462 12.89 -54.59 -11.29
C ASN A 462 12.42 -53.37 -10.52
N THR A 463 11.46 -52.64 -11.08
CA THR A 463 10.81 -51.53 -10.37
C THR A 463 9.91 -52.07 -9.25
N ARG A 464 10.14 -51.62 -8.05
CA ARG A 464 9.35 -51.92 -6.85
C ARG A 464 8.67 -50.67 -6.35
N ARG A 465 7.52 -50.85 -5.67
CA ARG A 465 6.72 -49.80 -5.08
C ARG A 465 6.42 -50.13 -3.62
N GLU A 466 6.72 -49.18 -2.74
CA GLU A 466 6.47 -49.30 -1.30
C GLU A 466 5.76 -48.08 -0.75
N LEU A 467 4.92 -48.28 0.26
CA LEU A 467 4.26 -47.18 0.98
C LEU A 467 4.99 -46.92 2.30
N ILE A 468 5.51 -45.73 2.45
CA ILE A 468 6.28 -45.31 3.62
C ILE A 468 5.46 -44.31 4.43
N ASP A 469 5.18 -44.69 5.68
CA ASP A 469 4.54 -43.79 6.64
C ASP A 469 5.63 -43.07 7.44
N ILE A 470 5.64 -41.73 7.42
CA ILE A 470 6.62 -40.90 8.14
C ILE A 470 6.34 -40.84 9.64
N GLY A 471 5.08 -41.03 10.06
CA GLY A 471 4.68 -41.29 11.45
C GLY A 471 4.96 -40.22 12.50
N LYS A 472 5.45 -39.02 12.10
CA LYS A 472 5.79 -37.91 13.00
C LYS A 472 4.94 -36.70 12.72
N ARG A 473 4.69 -35.87 13.75
CA ARG A 473 4.25 -34.49 13.59
C ARG A 473 5.43 -33.68 13.06
N ILE A 474 5.20 -32.90 12.01
CA ILE A 474 6.21 -32.08 11.34
C ILE A 474 5.75 -30.63 11.42
N GLU A 475 6.46 -29.81 12.18
CA GLU A 475 6.16 -28.37 12.32
C GLU A 475 6.40 -27.64 11.00
N ALA A 476 5.80 -26.46 10.84
CA ALA A 476 5.95 -25.62 9.66
C ALA A 476 7.44 -25.39 9.31
N GLY A 477 7.82 -25.65 8.06
CA GLY A 477 9.18 -25.50 7.56
C GLY A 477 10.17 -26.60 7.99
N GLN A 478 9.78 -27.56 8.87
CA GLN A 478 10.67 -28.62 9.33
C GLN A 478 10.73 -29.81 8.37
N VAL A 479 11.84 -30.55 8.48
CA VAL A 479 12.11 -31.76 7.72
C VAL A 479 12.02 -32.98 8.63
N ALA A 480 11.31 -34.00 8.18
CA ALA A 480 11.34 -35.32 8.79
C ALA A 480 12.02 -36.30 7.82
N GLN A 481 12.86 -37.19 8.36
CA GLN A 481 13.53 -38.22 7.60
C GLN A 481 13.19 -39.60 8.14
N LYS A 482 13.11 -40.59 7.24
CA LYS A 482 12.93 -42.00 7.57
C LYS A 482 13.85 -42.83 6.75
N ASP A 483 14.67 -43.63 7.44
CA ASP A 483 15.38 -44.79 6.84
C ASP A 483 14.32 -45.87 6.56
N THR A 484 14.20 -46.28 5.33
CA THR A 484 13.19 -47.26 4.89
C THR A 484 13.57 -48.69 5.16
N GLY A 485 14.86 -48.97 5.46
CA GLY A 485 15.40 -50.31 5.53
C GLY A 485 15.59 -51.01 4.16
N ILE A 486 15.19 -50.34 3.09
CA ILE A 486 15.26 -50.88 1.72
C ILE A 486 16.68 -50.66 1.18
N ARG A 487 17.43 -51.74 0.94
CA ARG A 487 18.74 -51.66 0.30
C ARG A 487 18.64 -51.56 -1.21
N VAL A 488 19.40 -50.63 -1.77
CA VAL A 488 19.52 -50.42 -3.21
C VAL A 488 20.99 -50.45 -3.62
N VAL A 489 21.25 -50.78 -4.90
CA VAL A 489 22.58 -50.69 -5.47
C VAL A 489 22.99 -49.22 -5.60
N GLU A 490 24.29 -48.95 -5.39
CA GLU A 490 24.82 -47.57 -5.53
C GLU A 490 24.51 -47.02 -6.93
N GLY A 491 24.01 -45.80 -6.99
CA GLY A 491 23.55 -45.14 -8.22
C GLY A 491 22.12 -45.46 -8.66
N THR A 492 21.36 -46.29 -7.88
CA THR A 492 19.93 -46.52 -8.15
C THR A 492 19.12 -45.25 -8.00
N ARG A 493 18.32 -44.97 -9.01
CA ARG A 493 17.33 -43.84 -8.93
C ARG A 493 16.15 -44.28 -8.08
N CYS A 494 15.78 -43.45 -7.14
CA CYS A 494 14.51 -43.55 -6.44
C CYS A 494 13.60 -42.35 -6.81
N ASP A 495 12.32 -42.59 -6.88
CA ASP A 495 11.29 -41.57 -7.00
C ASP A 495 10.33 -41.67 -5.81
N VAL A 496 9.85 -40.50 -5.33
CA VAL A 496 8.97 -40.45 -4.18
C VAL A 496 7.83 -39.47 -4.45
N GLN A 497 6.60 -39.88 -4.11
CA GLN A 497 5.39 -39.08 -4.25
C GLN A 497 4.69 -39.02 -2.92
N VAL A 498 4.21 -37.82 -2.52
CA VAL A 498 3.36 -37.66 -1.33
C VAL A 498 1.94 -38.04 -1.71
N ILE A 499 1.39 -39.05 -1.07
CA ILE A 499 0.03 -39.54 -1.38
C ILE A 499 -0.99 -39.24 -0.29
N ALA A 500 -0.54 -38.86 0.90
CA ALA A 500 -1.42 -38.44 1.98
C ALA A 500 -0.68 -37.51 2.95
N ALA A 501 -1.38 -36.54 3.46
CA ALA A 501 -1.01 -35.71 4.59
C ALA A 501 -2.27 -35.09 5.20
N ARG A 502 -2.21 -34.67 6.45
CA ARG A 502 -3.29 -33.92 7.13
C ARG A 502 -2.67 -32.89 8.06
N VAL A 503 -3.44 -31.85 8.35
CA VAL A 503 -3.05 -30.86 9.39
C VAL A 503 -3.04 -31.59 10.73
N ALA A 504 -2.05 -31.31 11.56
CA ALA A 504 -2.01 -31.78 12.93
C ALA A 504 -2.86 -30.84 13.80
N ASP A 505 -3.74 -31.40 14.57
CA ASP A 505 -4.57 -30.68 15.57
C ASP A 505 -3.69 -30.16 16.73
#